data_5a6671b7b368fa785fc49aab73b638c8
#
_entry.id   5a6671b7b368fa785fc49aab73b638c8
#
_cell.length_a   1.000
_cell.length_b   1.000
_cell.length_c   1.000
_cell.angle_alpha   90.00
_cell.angle_beta   90.00
_cell.angle_gamma   90.00
#
_symmetry.space_group_name_H-M   'P 1'
#
loop_
_entity.id
_entity.type
_entity.pdbx_description
1 polymer ?
#
loop_
_entity_poly.entity_id
_entity_poly.type
_entity_poly.pdbx_seq_one_letter_code
_entity_poly.pdbx_strand_id
1 'polypeptide(L)'
;MKRFLLLLLLAFAMWELQAQIPYFASTAGDGKLYGYTSLKLRPGINTQETYTTFQYGIGNSVALGTDIYTGVGSNYMGFLARYGVSLSKWFNVGAQFTPSFNLSHNFEFGYLTSALYLNGNISRDGSWFWCANTWWGVNSGSNVKNTIDQWLYVGHTCKLRNGDSLTPMLGTLYSWKFNQDADGAAGI
;
A
#
# COMPACT_ATOMS: atom_id res chain seq x y z
N MET A 1 15.20 15.29 24.89
CA MET A 1 13.84 15.37 24.33
C MET A 1 13.66 14.56 23.04
N LYS A 2 14.48 14.72 21.98
CA LYS A 2 14.31 13.98 20.71
C LYS A 2 14.34 12.43 20.85
N ARG A 3 15.23 11.90 21.70
CA ARG A 3 15.34 10.44 21.94
C ARG A 3 14.15 9.89 22.74
N PHE A 4 13.54 10.68 23.60
CA PHE A 4 12.36 10.30 24.38
C PHE A 4 11.12 10.26 23.50
N LEU A 5 10.98 11.19 22.55
CA LEU A 5 9.91 11.22 21.55
C LEU A 5 9.97 10.00 20.62
N LEU A 6 11.18 9.61 20.21
CA LEU A 6 11.42 8.42 19.40
C LEU A 6 11.05 7.12 20.14
N LEU A 7 11.41 7.03 21.43
CA LEU A 7 11.04 5.89 22.28
C LEU A 7 9.54 5.83 22.55
N LEU A 8 8.88 6.99 22.70
CA LEU A 8 7.42 7.07 22.85
C LEU A 8 6.72 6.62 21.56
N LEU A 9 7.19 7.06 20.39
CA LEU A 9 6.68 6.63 19.09
C LEU A 9 6.90 5.12 18.87
N LEU A 10 8.06 4.58 19.28
CA LEU A 10 8.32 3.14 19.23
C LEU A 10 7.45 2.36 20.22
N ALA A 11 7.21 2.89 21.43
CA ALA A 11 6.33 2.24 22.42
C ALA A 11 4.85 2.25 21.99
N PHE A 12 4.38 3.31 21.34
CA PHE A 12 3.04 3.33 20.75
C PHE A 12 2.92 2.40 19.53
N ALA A 13 4.01 2.19 18.78
CA ALA A 13 4.04 1.25 17.65
C ALA A 13 3.99 -0.23 18.09
N MET A 14 4.24 -0.53 19.36
CA MET A 14 4.22 -1.91 19.89
C MET A 14 2.87 -2.35 20.48
N TRP A 15 1.85 -1.46 20.51
CA TRP A 15 0.52 -1.81 21.01
C TRP A 15 -0.34 -2.37 19.87
N GLU A 16 -0.44 -3.71 19.82
CA GLU A 16 -1.29 -4.49 18.92
C GLU A 16 -1.19 -4.15 17.41
N LEU A 17 0.00 -4.31 16.84
CA LEU A 17 0.16 -4.45 15.40
C LEU A 17 -0.46 -5.80 14.96
N GLN A 18 -1.75 -5.83 14.70
CA GLN A 18 -2.29 -6.86 13.81
C GLN A 18 -1.71 -6.60 12.43
N ALA A 19 -0.76 -7.43 12.00
CA ALA A 19 -0.16 -7.34 10.70
C ALA A 19 -1.22 -7.63 9.62
N GLN A 20 -1.92 -6.58 9.20
CA GLN A 20 -2.74 -6.64 7.99
C GLN A 20 -1.80 -6.63 6.80
N ILE A 21 -2.01 -7.56 5.88
CA ILE A 21 -1.24 -7.57 4.65
C ILE A 21 -1.60 -6.32 3.85
N PRO A 22 -0.61 -5.53 3.39
CA PRO A 22 -0.83 -4.19 2.83
C PRO A 22 -1.72 -4.15 1.57
N TYR A 23 -1.99 -5.28 0.99
CA TYR A 23 -2.73 -5.44 -0.26
C TYR A 23 -4.17 -5.90 -0.07
N PHE A 24 -4.68 -5.94 1.15
CA PHE A 24 -6.06 -6.32 1.40
C PHE A 24 -7.01 -5.12 1.36
N ALA A 25 -8.28 -5.42 1.04
CA ALA A 25 -9.35 -4.44 1.06
C ALA A 25 -9.67 -3.90 2.47
N SER A 26 -9.25 -4.61 3.52
CA SER A 26 -9.53 -4.22 4.91
C SER A 26 -8.85 -2.90 5.31
N THR A 27 -9.48 -2.21 6.26
CA THR A 27 -8.94 -1.05 6.95
C THR A 27 -8.33 -1.45 8.29
N ALA A 28 -7.69 -0.51 8.98
CA ALA A 28 -7.14 -0.74 10.33
C ALA A 28 -8.19 -1.16 11.37
N GLY A 29 -9.47 -0.84 11.13
CA GLY A 29 -10.57 -0.98 12.09
C GLY A 29 -10.70 0.22 13.02
N ASP A 30 -11.87 0.39 13.64
CA ASP A 30 -12.22 1.58 14.41
C ASP A 30 -11.22 1.85 15.53
N GLY A 31 -10.73 3.09 15.58
CA GLY A 31 -9.80 3.56 16.61
C GLY A 31 -8.41 2.91 16.58
N LYS A 32 -8.10 2.07 15.59
CA LYS A 32 -6.83 1.35 15.50
C LYS A 32 -5.84 2.04 14.59
N LEU A 33 -4.57 2.02 14.99
CA LEU A 33 -3.45 2.43 14.16
C LEU A 33 -2.85 1.20 13.50
N TYR A 34 -2.59 1.31 12.20
CA TYR A 34 -1.90 0.31 11.42
C TYR A 34 -0.73 0.95 10.68
N GLY A 35 0.40 0.24 10.61
CA GLY A 35 1.53 0.68 9.83
C GLY A 35 2.37 -0.49 9.33
N TYR A 36 3.02 -0.29 8.21
CA TYR A 36 4.01 -1.22 7.70
C TYR A 36 5.10 -0.47 6.94
N THR A 37 6.26 -1.10 6.84
CA THR A 37 7.35 -0.64 5.98
C THR A 37 7.75 -1.78 5.05
N SER A 38 7.84 -1.49 3.76
CA SER A 38 8.41 -2.39 2.77
C SER A 38 9.75 -1.85 2.27
N LEU A 39 10.69 -2.76 2.06
CA LEU A 39 11.97 -2.49 1.41
C LEU A 39 12.00 -3.25 0.10
N LYS A 40 12.18 -2.52 -1.01
CA LYS A 40 12.31 -3.11 -2.33
C LYS A 40 13.78 -3.11 -2.73
N LEU A 41 14.32 -4.30 -2.87
CA LEU A 41 15.69 -4.53 -3.32
C LEU A 41 15.65 -5.05 -4.77
N ARG A 42 16.41 -4.41 -5.64
CA ARG A 42 16.55 -4.87 -7.04
C ARG A 42 18.00 -5.31 -7.26
N PRO A 43 18.28 -6.59 -7.57
CA PRO A 43 19.61 -7.06 -7.88
C PRO A 43 20.19 -6.31 -9.09
N GLY A 44 21.45 -5.86 -8.96
CA GLY A 44 22.18 -5.17 -10.03
C GLY A 44 21.85 -3.69 -10.23
N ILE A 45 20.96 -3.12 -9.43
CA ILE A 45 20.63 -1.69 -9.43
C ILE A 45 20.90 -1.16 -8.02
N ASN A 46 21.75 -0.14 -7.90
CA ASN A 46 22.05 0.53 -6.62
C ASN A 46 20.87 1.38 -6.10
N THR A 47 19.63 0.93 -6.29
CA THR A 47 18.44 1.64 -5.91
C THR A 47 17.71 0.85 -4.83
N GLN A 48 17.73 1.41 -3.62
CA GLN A 48 16.86 0.96 -2.53
C GLN A 48 15.64 1.87 -2.52
N GLU A 49 14.47 1.26 -2.53
CA GLU A 49 13.20 1.97 -2.38
C GLU A 49 12.56 1.51 -1.08
N THR A 50 12.15 2.46 -0.24
CA THR A 50 11.35 2.17 0.94
C THR A 50 9.97 2.79 0.79
N TYR A 51 8.98 2.08 1.26
CA TYR A 51 7.61 2.55 1.32
C TYR A 51 7.06 2.26 2.70
N THR A 52 6.66 3.31 3.40
CA THR A 52 6.12 3.23 4.76
C THR A 52 4.72 3.83 4.77
N THR A 53 3.76 3.07 5.28
CA THR A 53 2.37 3.51 5.44
C THR A 53 2.01 3.56 6.91
N PHE A 54 1.26 4.59 7.29
CA PHE A 54 0.54 4.69 8.56
C PHE A 54 -0.93 4.99 8.29
N GLN A 55 -1.83 4.24 8.92
CA GLN A 55 -3.27 4.40 8.76
C GLN A 55 -3.96 4.38 10.12
N TYR A 56 -4.95 5.24 10.29
CA TYR A 56 -5.84 5.26 11.44
C TYR A 56 -7.26 4.93 10.97
N GLY A 57 -7.88 3.95 11.60
CA GLY A 57 -9.23 3.48 11.29
C GLY A 57 -10.30 4.40 11.89
N ILE A 58 -11.27 4.76 11.06
CA ILE A 58 -12.45 5.54 11.42
C ILE A 58 -13.68 4.69 11.13
N GLY A 59 -14.29 4.16 12.18
CA GLY A 59 -15.27 3.10 12.01
C GLY A 59 -14.63 1.84 11.41
N ASN A 60 -15.46 0.93 10.92
CA ASN A 60 -14.99 -0.37 10.43
C ASN A 60 -14.57 -0.36 8.95
N SER A 61 -14.85 0.72 8.22
CA SER A 61 -14.72 0.74 6.76
C SER A 61 -13.84 1.84 6.20
N VAL A 62 -13.46 2.83 6.99
CA VAL A 62 -12.66 3.98 6.56
C VAL A 62 -11.32 3.98 7.27
N ALA A 63 -10.27 4.35 6.59
CA ALA A 63 -9.00 4.71 7.21
C ALA A 63 -8.40 5.94 6.52
N LEU A 64 -7.81 6.80 7.32
CA LEU A 64 -7.01 7.93 6.87
C LEU A 64 -5.57 7.73 7.30
N GLY A 65 -4.63 8.26 6.53
CA GLY A 65 -3.23 8.05 6.86
C GLY A 65 -2.27 8.77 5.95
N THR A 66 -1.04 8.30 5.98
CA THR A 66 0.04 8.83 5.17
C THR A 66 0.91 7.71 4.63
N ASP A 67 1.37 7.89 3.41
CA ASP A 67 2.36 7.06 2.74
C ASP A 67 3.64 7.86 2.59
N ILE A 68 4.78 7.29 2.96
CA ILE A 68 6.10 7.88 2.78
C ILE A 68 6.89 6.97 1.85
N TYR A 69 7.25 7.51 0.70
CA TYR A 69 8.12 6.84 -0.25
C TYR A 69 9.49 7.51 -0.24
N THR A 70 10.54 6.70 -0.14
CA THR A 70 11.92 7.14 -0.26
C THR A 70 12.63 6.29 -1.31
N GLY A 71 13.14 6.94 -2.32
CA GLY A 71 13.88 6.31 -3.41
C GLY A 71 15.08 7.15 -3.83
N VAL A 72 15.84 6.64 -4.79
CA VAL A 72 17.01 7.37 -5.30
C VAL A 72 16.55 8.63 -6.03
N GLY A 73 16.94 9.78 -5.48
CA GLY A 73 16.69 11.10 -6.08
C GLY A 73 15.27 11.67 -5.84
N SER A 74 14.40 10.97 -5.11
CA SER A 74 13.06 11.49 -4.82
C SER A 74 12.47 10.93 -3.54
N ASN A 75 11.86 11.82 -2.77
CA ASN A 75 11.12 11.49 -1.56
C ASN A 75 9.72 12.07 -1.66
N TYR A 76 8.71 11.26 -1.40
CA TYR A 76 7.32 11.67 -1.49
C TYR A 76 6.58 11.38 -0.18
N MET A 77 5.62 12.24 0.14
CA MET A 77 4.64 12.04 1.19
C MET A 77 3.24 12.09 0.59
N GLY A 78 2.48 11.02 0.76
CA GLY A 78 1.10 10.91 0.32
C GLY A 78 0.12 11.03 1.47
N PHE A 79 -1.05 11.62 1.22
CA PHE A 79 -2.18 11.59 2.13
C PHE A 79 -3.14 10.50 1.69
N LEU A 80 -3.29 9.48 2.52
CA LEU A 80 -4.04 8.28 2.20
C LEU A 80 -5.46 8.37 2.72
N ALA A 81 -6.43 8.16 1.84
CA ALA A 81 -7.81 7.85 2.21
C ALA A 81 -8.16 6.45 1.68
N ARG A 82 -8.67 5.59 2.54
CA ARG A 82 -9.01 4.21 2.22
C ARG A 82 -10.41 3.88 2.70
N TYR A 83 -11.15 3.17 1.86
CA TYR A 83 -12.42 2.56 2.18
C TYR A 83 -12.33 1.06 1.93
N GLY A 84 -12.89 0.25 2.82
CA GLY A 84 -12.93 -1.20 2.64
C GLY A 84 -14.10 -1.82 3.38
N VAL A 85 -14.76 -2.78 2.74
CA VAL A 85 -15.90 -3.49 3.27
C VAL A 85 -15.80 -4.98 2.99
N SER A 86 -16.18 -5.78 3.98
CA SER A 86 -16.34 -7.23 3.84
C SER A 86 -17.78 -7.53 3.44
N LEU A 87 -17.99 -7.98 2.21
CA LEU A 87 -19.29 -8.41 1.71
C LEU A 87 -19.61 -9.85 2.16
N SER A 88 -18.57 -10.65 2.31
CA SER A 88 -18.62 -12.00 2.88
C SER A 88 -17.21 -12.42 3.29
N LYS A 89 -17.07 -13.57 3.98
CA LYS A 89 -15.73 -14.12 4.25
C LYS A 89 -14.94 -14.51 2.99
N TRP A 90 -15.63 -14.67 1.86
CA TRP A 90 -15.04 -15.05 0.57
C TRP A 90 -14.74 -13.88 -0.33
N PHE A 91 -15.30 -12.70 -0.02
CA PHE A 91 -15.18 -11.53 -0.88
C PHE A 91 -15.20 -10.24 -0.10
N ASN A 92 -14.13 -9.48 -0.24
CA ASN A 92 -13.98 -8.13 0.30
C ASN A 92 -13.60 -7.18 -0.84
N VAL A 93 -14.04 -5.94 -0.73
CA VAL A 93 -13.73 -4.89 -1.67
C VAL A 93 -13.24 -3.65 -0.94
N GLY A 94 -12.25 -2.98 -1.50
CA GLY A 94 -11.73 -1.73 -0.96
C GLY A 94 -11.20 -0.84 -2.06
N ALA A 95 -11.13 0.44 -1.76
CA ALA A 95 -10.55 1.46 -2.62
C ALA A 95 -9.61 2.35 -1.82
N GLN A 96 -8.60 2.88 -2.49
CA GLN A 96 -7.64 3.81 -1.90
C GLN A 96 -7.39 4.97 -2.85
N PHE A 97 -7.16 6.14 -2.27
CA PHE A 97 -6.81 7.35 -2.96
C PHE A 97 -5.67 8.03 -2.20
N THR A 98 -4.57 8.33 -2.90
CA THR A 98 -3.36 8.87 -2.27
C THR A 98 -2.71 9.92 -3.17
N PRO A 99 -3.07 11.21 -3.05
CA PRO A 99 -2.28 12.30 -3.61
C PRO A 99 -0.93 12.39 -2.89
N SER A 100 0.15 12.47 -3.65
CA SER A 100 1.52 12.46 -3.13
C SER A 100 2.28 13.71 -3.56
N PHE A 101 3.05 14.26 -2.62
CA PHE A 101 3.80 15.51 -2.75
C PHE A 101 5.29 15.23 -2.61
N ASN A 102 6.09 15.92 -3.42
CA ASN A 102 7.53 15.76 -3.44
C ASN A 102 8.19 16.55 -2.30
N LEU A 103 8.76 15.84 -1.34
CA LEU A 103 9.46 16.45 -0.19
C LEU A 103 10.78 17.13 -0.57
N SER A 104 11.38 16.72 -1.68
CA SER A 104 12.64 17.27 -2.17
C SER A 104 12.46 18.53 -3.04
N HIS A 105 11.21 18.87 -3.42
CA HIS A 105 10.86 20.01 -4.27
C HIS A 105 9.68 20.78 -3.68
N ASN A 106 9.92 21.50 -2.60
CA ASN A 106 9.00 22.45 -1.97
C ASN A 106 7.55 21.92 -1.74
N PHE A 107 7.40 20.62 -1.52
CA PHE A 107 6.09 19.99 -1.32
C PHE A 107 5.14 20.15 -2.52
N GLU A 108 5.68 20.17 -3.73
CA GLU A 108 4.89 20.23 -4.96
C GLU A 108 4.14 18.91 -5.17
N PHE A 109 2.96 18.99 -5.80
CA PHE A 109 2.21 17.81 -6.19
C PHE A 109 3.04 16.96 -7.17
N GLY A 110 3.27 15.70 -6.82
CA GLY A 110 4.08 14.77 -7.61
C GLY A 110 3.24 13.79 -8.42
N TYR A 111 2.38 13.04 -7.76
CA TYR A 111 1.53 12.05 -8.41
C TYR A 111 0.31 11.70 -7.56
N LEU A 112 -0.67 11.12 -8.22
CA LEU A 112 -1.84 10.53 -7.60
C LEU A 112 -1.80 9.03 -7.79
N THR A 113 -1.95 8.27 -6.71
CA THR A 113 -2.21 6.84 -6.77
C THR A 113 -3.63 6.55 -6.32
N SER A 114 -4.35 5.76 -7.11
CA SER A 114 -5.64 5.20 -6.75
C SER A 114 -5.55 3.68 -6.85
N ALA A 115 -6.26 2.97 -5.99
CA ALA A 115 -6.27 1.52 -6.01
C ALA A 115 -7.65 0.95 -5.77
N LEU A 116 -7.94 -0.18 -6.42
CA LEU A 116 -9.05 -1.06 -6.13
C LEU A 116 -8.49 -2.37 -5.60
N TYR A 117 -8.99 -2.80 -4.46
CA TYR A 117 -8.61 -4.04 -3.81
C TYR A 117 -9.77 -5.01 -3.82
N LEU A 118 -9.54 -6.19 -4.35
CA LEU A 118 -10.45 -7.32 -4.26
C LEU A 118 -9.70 -8.47 -3.60
N ASN A 119 -10.27 -9.04 -2.56
CA ASN A 119 -9.67 -10.19 -1.90
C ASN A 119 -10.70 -11.03 -1.18
N GLY A 120 -10.33 -12.24 -0.84
CA GLY A 120 -11.19 -13.13 -0.05
C GLY A 120 -10.49 -14.41 0.34
N ASN A 121 -11.14 -15.19 1.22
CA ASN A 121 -10.62 -16.47 1.62
C ASN A 121 -10.90 -17.53 0.54
N ILE A 122 -9.99 -18.48 0.38
CA ILE A 122 -10.18 -19.71 -0.41
C ILE A 122 -10.58 -20.85 0.52
N SER A 123 -9.99 -20.86 1.74
CA SER A 123 -10.27 -21.90 2.74
C SER A 123 -11.28 -21.42 3.80
N ARG A 124 -11.96 -22.36 4.45
CA ARG A 124 -12.94 -22.05 5.49
C ARG A 124 -12.34 -21.41 6.74
N ASP A 125 -11.11 -21.78 7.07
CA ASP A 125 -10.33 -21.27 8.21
C ASP A 125 -9.65 -19.92 7.93
N GLY A 126 -9.72 -19.43 6.67
CA GLY A 126 -9.11 -18.18 6.26
C GLY A 126 -7.59 -18.24 6.09
N SER A 127 -6.96 -19.42 6.21
CA SER A 127 -5.52 -19.56 6.03
C SER A 127 -5.09 -19.37 4.58
N TRP A 128 -5.89 -19.79 3.61
CA TRP A 128 -5.68 -19.56 2.19
C TRP A 128 -6.54 -18.41 1.70
N PHE A 129 -5.95 -17.51 0.93
CA PHE A 129 -6.63 -16.35 0.38
C PHE A 129 -6.16 -16.02 -1.03
N TRP A 130 -6.95 -15.19 -1.70
CA TRP A 130 -6.66 -14.61 -3.00
C TRP A 130 -6.75 -13.09 -2.93
N CYS A 131 -6.00 -12.41 -3.78
CA CYS A 131 -6.06 -10.95 -3.96
C CYS A 131 -5.98 -10.62 -5.44
N ALA A 132 -6.77 -9.63 -5.86
CA ALA A 132 -6.69 -8.99 -7.16
C ALA A 132 -6.72 -7.48 -6.93
N ASN A 133 -5.59 -6.81 -7.12
CA ASN A 133 -5.45 -5.40 -6.84
C ASN A 133 -5.11 -4.66 -8.12
N THR A 134 -5.83 -3.59 -8.39
CA THR A 134 -5.56 -2.70 -9.53
C THR A 134 -5.11 -1.35 -8.99
N TRP A 135 -3.96 -0.88 -9.44
CA TRP A 135 -3.40 0.41 -9.09
C TRP A 135 -3.33 1.31 -10.31
N TRP A 136 -3.75 2.55 -10.15
CA TRP A 136 -3.64 3.60 -11.16
C TRP A 136 -2.69 4.67 -10.64
N GLY A 137 -1.60 4.92 -11.36
CA GLY A 137 -0.66 5.99 -11.10
C GLY A 137 -0.81 7.10 -12.14
N VAL A 138 -1.16 8.30 -11.71
CA VAL A 138 -1.21 9.50 -12.54
C VAL A 138 -0.16 10.48 -12.05
N ASN A 139 0.76 10.85 -12.94
CA ASN A 139 1.89 11.72 -12.63
C ASN A 139 1.66 13.13 -13.16
N SER A 140 2.18 14.14 -12.46
CA SER A 140 2.05 15.55 -12.84
C SER A 140 3.03 15.99 -13.93
N GLY A 141 4.11 15.24 -14.15
CA GLY A 141 5.15 15.59 -15.11
C GLY A 141 4.84 15.14 -16.54
N SER A 142 5.13 15.98 -17.53
CA SER A 142 4.90 15.67 -18.96
C SER A 142 5.71 14.49 -19.48
N ASN A 143 6.81 14.13 -18.83
CA ASN A 143 7.71 13.04 -19.23
C ASN A 143 7.54 11.78 -18.38
N VAL A 144 6.56 11.74 -17.46
CA VAL A 144 6.36 10.60 -16.57
C VAL A 144 5.14 9.80 -17.03
N LYS A 145 5.34 8.50 -17.21
CA LYS A 145 4.30 7.58 -17.68
C LYS A 145 3.25 7.36 -16.62
N ASN A 146 1.98 7.49 -16.99
CA ASN A 146 0.89 6.97 -16.19
C ASN A 146 0.89 5.44 -16.24
N THR A 147 0.54 4.78 -15.15
CA THR A 147 0.56 3.33 -15.05
C THR A 147 -0.76 2.76 -14.59
N ILE A 148 -1.08 1.57 -15.08
CA ILE A 148 -2.07 0.67 -14.48
C ILE A 148 -1.34 -0.61 -14.14
N ASP A 149 -1.29 -0.95 -12.87
CA ASP A 149 -0.66 -2.15 -12.36
C ASP A 149 -1.73 -3.10 -11.84
N GLN A 150 -1.82 -4.29 -12.44
CA GLN A 150 -2.72 -5.35 -12.01
C GLN A 150 -1.92 -6.43 -11.30
N TRP A 151 -2.23 -6.64 -10.04
CA TRP A 151 -1.63 -7.66 -9.20
C TRP A 151 -2.62 -8.77 -8.92
N LEU A 152 -2.18 -10.01 -9.08
CA LEU A 152 -2.95 -11.21 -8.77
C LEU A 152 -2.11 -12.10 -7.87
N TYR A 153 -2.64 -12.46 -6.69
CA TYR A 153 -1.92 -13.31 -5.75
C TYR A 153 -2.82 -14.39 -5.17
N VAL A 154 -2.17 -15.48 -4.80
CA VAL A 154 -2.67 -16.46 -3.84
C VAL A 154 -1.68 -16.56 -2.71
N GLY A 155 -2.14 -16.62 -1.50
CA GLY A 155 -1.29 -16.71 -0.32
C GLY A 155 -1.83 -17.65 0.74
N HIS A 156 -0.92 -18.00 1.66
CA HIS A 156 -1.24 -18.83 2.82
C HIS A 156 -0.66 -18.21 4.09
N THR A 157 -1.48 -18.05 5.13
CA THR A 157 -1.05 -17.53 6.43
C THR A 157 -0.73 -18.68 7.36
N CYS A 158 0.54 -18.82 7.70
CA CYS A 158 1.05 -19.77 8.70
C CYS A 158 1.17 -19.07 10.04
N LYS A 159 0.44 -19.51 11.06
CA LYS A 159 0.61 -19.01 12.44
C LYS A 159 1.80 -19.70 13.09
N LEU A 160 2.70 -18.92 13.66
CA LEU A 160 3.86 -19.38 14.40
C LEU A 160 3.54 -19.57 15.88
N ARG A 161 4.35 -20.39 16.58
CA ARG A 161 4.12 -20.71 18.00
C ARG A 161 4.21 -19.50 18.95
N ASN A 162 4.96 -18.48 18.58
CA ASN A 162 5.13 -17.22 19.33
C ASN A 162 4.00 -16.20 19.12
N GLY A 163 2.96 -16.55 18.32
CA GLY A 163 1.86 -15.66 17.98
C GLY A 163 2.06 -14.87 16.69
N ASP A 164 3.26 -14.85 16.12
CA ASP A 164 3.53 -14.23 14.82
C ASP A 164 2.89 -15.02 13.68
N SER A 165 2.90 -14.44 12.50
CA SER A 165 2.48 -15.11 11.28
C SER A 165 3.48 -14.93 10.16
N LEU A 166 3.65 -15.98 9.37
CA LEU A 166 4.36 -15.96 8.10
C LEU A 166 3.34 -16.14 6.98
N THR A 167 3.37 -15.25 5.98
CA THR A 167 2.41 -15.29 4.89
C THR A 167 3.13 -15.30 3.54
N PRO A 168 3.56 -16.49 3.06
CA PRO A 168 4.05 -16.62 1.71
C PRO A 168 2.93 -16.35 0.70
N MET A 169 3.28 -15.62 -0.36
CA MET A 169 2.39 -15.29 -1.47
C MET A 169 3.08 -15.59 -2.79
N LEU A 170 2.31 -16.11 -3.73
CA LEU A 170 2.72 -16.29 -5.11
C LEU A 170 1.74 -15.53 -6.01
N GLY A 171 2.26 -14.79 -6.98
CA GLY A 171 1.39 -14.02 -7.86
C GLY A 171 2.10 -13.47 -9.07
N THR A 172 1.34 -12.73 -9.85
CA THR A 172 1.79 -12.06 -11.06
C THR A 172 1.49 -10.58 -11.00
N LEU A 173 2.36 -9.79 -11.60
CA LEU A 173 2.16 -8.38 -11.88
C LEU A 173 2.09 -8.18 -13.37
N TYR A 174 1.05 -7.51 -13.81
CA TYR A 174 0.93 -7.01 -15.16
C TYR A 174 0.84 -5.48 -15.11
N SER A 175 1.71 -4.78 -15.84
CA SER A 175 1.83 -3.33 -15.81
C SER A 175 1.66 -2.76 -17.21
N TRP A 176 0.68 -1.87 -17.36
CA TRP A 176 0.49 -1.05 -18.57
C TRP A 176 1.03 0.35 -18.30
N LYS A 177 1.78 0.87 -19.24
CA LYS A 177 2.29 2.24 -19.22
C LYS A 177 1.65 3.04 -20.33
N PHE A 178 0.99 4.12 -19.97
CA PHE A 178 0.39 5.06 -20.91
C PHE A 178 1.33 6.26 -21.05
N ASN A 179 1.79 6.51 -22.27
CA ASN A 179 2.35 7.81 -22.60
C ASN A 179 1.23 8.68 -23.15
N GLN A 180 1.06 9.85 -22.59
CA GLN A 180 0.56 10.97 -23.38
C GLN A 180 1.79 11.57 -24.02
N ASP A 181 2.08 11.18 -25.25
CA ASP A 181 2.98 11.98 -26.08
C ASP A 181 2.35 13.35 -26.31
N ALA A 182 3.19 14.38 -26.47
CA ALA A 182 2.73 15.76 -26.68
C ALA A 182 1.71 15.91 -27.84
N ASP A 183 1.56 14.90 -28.67
CA ASP A 183 0.66 14.83 -29.83
C ASP A 183 -0.66 14.07 -29.54
N GLY A 184 -0.94 13.71 -28.28
CA GLY A 184 -2.21 13.08 -27.91
C GLY A 184 -2.38 11.63 -28.35
N ALA A 185 -1.36 10.98 -28.87
CA ALA A 185 -1.40 9.57 -29.20
C ALA A 185 -1.14 8.73 -27.96
N ALA A 186 -2.14 7.98 -27.50
CA ALA A 186 -1.97 6.93 -26.52
C ALA A 186 -1.20 5.77 -27.16
N GLY A 187 0.09 5.69 -26.91
CA GLY A 187 0.87 4.48 -27.21
C GLY A 187 0.63 3.43 -26.12
N ILE A 188 0.19 2.25 -26.48
CA ILE A 188 0.12 1.05 -25.63
C ILE A 188 1.49 0.37 -25.63
#